data_474ad2b8f66c3256c349f3e058b4f772
#
_entry.id   474ad2b8f66c3256c349f3e058b4f772
#
_cell.length_a   1.000
_cell.length_b   1.000
_cell.length_c   1.000
_cell.angle_alpha   90.00
_cell.angle_beta   90.00
_cell.angle_gamma   90.00
#
_symmetry.space_group_name_H-M   'P 1'
#
loop_
_entity.id
_entity.type
_entity.pdbx_description
1 polymer ?
#
loop_
_entity_poly.entity_id
_entity_poly.type
_entity_poly.pdbx_seq_one_letter_code
_entity_poly.pdbx_strand_id
1 'polypeptide(L)'
;TEENGLTDISAHGRSAHASTPELGTNALTALLKLLAECDIDEAKAFAALFPFGETDGASCGIKCSDEVSGAVTTVLSMAEISGGKLVCTQDIRFPVCESCKGILSKLENAAKAVGVSAEPIMQSEPHHVSAESDFVKTLLNVYESVTGEKGEPIAIGGGTYVHETENGVAFGAEFPGDENNMHGADEFIKEESLLLNAEIYTNAIIALCGKEE
;
A
#
# COMPACT_ATOMS: atom_id res chain seq x y z
N THR A 1 23.78 23.98 1.73
CA THR A 1 25.04 24.71 1.42
C THR A 1 24.72 25.89 0.50
N GLU A 2 25.40 27.01 0.67
CA GLU A 2 25.29 28.15 -0.23
C GLU A 2 26.52 28.21 -1.13
N GLU A 3 26.29 28.25 -2.45
CA GLU A 3 27.34 28.46 -3.44
C GLU A 3 26.81 29.36 -4.54
N ASN A 4 27.52 30.45 -4.86
CA ASN A 4 27.13 31.41 -5.91
C ASN A 4 25.73 32.03 -5.74
N GLY A 5 25.27 32.24 -4.49
CA GLY A 5 23.94 32.78 -4.22
C GLY A 5 22.79 31.73 -4.39
N LEU A 6 23.13 30.46 -4.57
CA LEU A 6 22.19 29.35 -4.57
C LEU A 6 22.28 28.61 -3.24
N THR A 7 21.14 28.15 -2.74
CA THR A 7 21.06 27.33 -1.53
C THR A 7 20.64 25.91 -1.91
N ASP A 8 21.52 24.94 -1.66
CA ASP A 8 21.19 23.53 -1.80
C ASP A 8 20.59 22.98 -0.51
N ILE A 9 19.43 22.37 -0.61
CA ILE A 9 18.71 21.75 0.49
C ILE A 9 18.57 20.26 0.20
N SER A 10 19.02 19.42 1.14
CA SER A 10 18.86 17.96 1.06
C SER A 10 18.04 17.48 2.27
N ALA A 11 17.00 16.71 2.01
CA ALA A 11 16.25 15.98 3.02
C ALA A 11 16.55 14.49 2.91
N HIS A 12 16.80 13.84 4.03
CA HIS A 12 17.10 12.42 4.12
C HIS A 12 15.94 11.69 4.82
N GLY A 13 15.57 10.53 4.30
CA GLY A 13 14.48 9.73 4.82
C GLY A 13 14.85 8.24 4.93
N ARG A 14 13.86 7.46 5.26
CA ARG A 14 13.95 5.99 5.26
C ARG A 14 12.81 5.43 4.43
N SER A 15 13.12 4.62 3.43
CA SER A 15 12.14 3.96 2.59
C SER A 15 11.29 2.98 3.41
N ALA A 16 10.01 2.89 3.05
CA ALA A 16 9.08 1.88 3.52
C ALA A 16 8.10 1.55 2.39
N HIS A 17 7.45 0.40 2.47
CA HIS A 17 6.40 0.04 1.54
C HIS A 17 5.18 0.97 1.72
N ALA A 18 4.45 1.28 0.65
CA ALA A 18 3.32 2.21 0.70
C ALA A 18 2.16 1.73 1.58
N SER A 19 2.07 0.43 1.87
CA SER A 19 1.09 -0.13 2.80
C SER A 19 1.50 -0.05 4.27
N THR A 20 2.77 0.26 4.55
CA THR A 20 3.33 0.40 5.91
C THR A 20 4.20 1.66 6.03
N PRO A 21 3.66 2.82 5.64
CA PRO A 21 4.44 4.05 5.55
C PRO A 21 4.96 4.55 6.91
N GLU A 22 4.32 4.16 7.99
CA GLU A 22 4.72 4.47 9.37
C GLU A 22 6.09 3.88 9.75
N LEU A 23 6.53 2.84 9.03
CA LEU A 23 7.86 2.25 9.21
C LEU A 23 8.98 3.07 8.55
N GLY A 24 8.60 4.06 7.72
CA GLY A 24 9.50 4.92 6.98
C GLY A 24 9.66 6.32 7.58
N THR A 25 10.36 7.17 6.82
CA THR A 25 10.42 8.62 7.05
C THR A 25 10.42 9.29 5.68
N ASN A 26 9.36 9.99 5.36
CA ASN A 26 9.21 10.62 4.04
C ASN A 26 10.03 11.90 3.95
N ALA A 27 11.13 11.86 3.21
CA ALA A 27 12.01 13.02 2.99
C ALA A 27 11.33 14.13 2.19
N LEU A 28 10.40 13.79 1.31
CA LEU A 28 9.70 14.75 0.47
C LEU A 28 8.75 15.62 1.30
N THR A 29 7.95 15.03 2.21
CA THR A 29 7.07 15.80 3.09
C THR A 29 7.87 16.62 4.11
N ALA A 30 9.06 16.14 4.54
CA ALA A 30 9.98 16.93 5.36
C ALA A 30 10.51 18.15 4.60
N LEU A 31 10.88 17.98 3.33
CA LEU A 31 11.32 19.09 2.46
C LEU A 31 10.20 20.09 2.21
N LEU A 32 8.99 19.64 1.88
CA LEU A 32 7.83 20.50 1.67
C LEU A 32 7.51 21.34 2.92
N LYS A 33 7.58 20.72 4.11
CA LYS A 33 7.42 21.44 5.38
C LYS A 33 8.44 22.57 5.52
N LEU A 34 9.73 22.27 5.29
CA LEU A 34 10.79 23.30 5.38
C LEU A 34 10.57 24.43 4.37
N LEU A 35 10.26 24.09 3.11
CA LEU A 35 10.01 25.09 2.06
C LEU A 35 8.78 25.96 2.38
N ALA A 36 7.74 25.38 2.97
CA ALA A 36 6.56 26.12 3.43
C ALA A 36 6.91 27.11 4.56
N GLU A 37 7.78 26.73 5.49
CA GLU A 37 8.32 27.61 6.54
C GLU A 37 9.21 28.72 5.98
N CYS A 38 9.77 28.54 4.78
CA CYS A 38 10.50 29.56 4.01
C CYS A 38 9.60 30.43 3.11
N ASP A 39 8.29 30.41 3.32
CA ASP A 39 7.30 31.22 2.57
C ASP A 39 7.17 30.91 1.08
N ILE A 40 7.50 29.68 0.65
CA ILE A 40 7.28 29.22 -0.72
C ILE A 40 5.82 28.75 -0.84
N ASP A 41 5.00 29.48 -1.56
CA ASP A 41 3.54 29.29 -1.59
C ASP A 41 3.12 27.95 -2.19
N GLU A 42 3.79 27.47 -3.22
CA GLU A 42 3.54 26.15 -3.81
C GLU A 42 3.79 25.03 -2.79
N ALA A 43 4.83 25.16 -1.97
CA ALA A 43 5.14 24.20 -0.92
C ALA A 43 4.12 24.24 0.23
N LYS A 44 3.57 25.42 0.56
CA LYS A 44 2.53 25.57 1.60
C LYS A 44 1.29 24.75 1.25
N ALA A 45 0.84 24.79 0.00
CA ALA A 45 -0.33 24.04 -0.47
C ALA A 45 -0.13 22.53 -0.29
N PHE A 46 1.01 22.02 -0.73
CA PHE A 46 1.32 20.58 -0.59
C PHE A 46 1.63 20.17 0.85
N ALA A 47 2.31 21.01 1.64
CA ALA A 47 2.55 20.74 3.05
C ALA A 47 1.25 20.70 3.88
N ALA A 48 0.21 21.44 3.47
CA ALA A 48 -1.11 21.38 4.09
C ALA A 48 -1.86 20.08 3.75
N LEU A 49 -1.72 19.56 2.53
CA LEU A 49 -2.31 18.30 2.11
C LEU A 49 -1.55 17.09 2.65
N PHE A 50 -0.23 17.21 2.78
CA PHE A 50 0.69 16.12 3.15
C PHE A 50 1.60 16.55 4.30
N PRO A 51 1.07 16.75 5.52
CA PRO A 51 1.87 17.11 6.67
C PRO A 51 2.96 16.06 6.94
N PHE A 52 4.15 16.53 7.33
CA PHE A 52 5.24 15.63 7.67
C PHE A 52 4.85 14.67 8.81
N GLY A 53 4.98 13.37 8.55
CA GLY A 53 4.65 12.30 9.49
C GLY A 53 3.19 11.82 9.43
N GLU A 54 2.32 12.46 8.66
CA GLU A 54 0.97 11.95 8.41
C GLU A 54 1.01 10.86 7.34
N THR A 55 0.36 9.73 7.61
CA THR A 55 0.31 8.56 6.72
C THR A 55 -1.12 8.01 6.53
N ASP A 56 -2.11 8.62 7.18
CA ASP A 56 -3.52 8.17 7.16
C ASP A 56 -4.46 9.07 6.35
N GLY A 57 -3.90 10.11 5.70
CA GLY A 57 -4.64 11.02 4.83
C GLY A 57 -5.70 11.87 5.54
N ALA A 58 -5.56 12.13 6.83
CA ALA A 58 -6.48 12.96 7.59
C ALA A 58 -6.59 14.36 6.99
N SER A 59 -5.46 14.98 6.60
CA SER A 59 -5.42 16.31 5.99
C SER A 59 -6.04 16.36 4.59
N CYS A 60 -6.06 15.25 3.88
CA CYS A 60 -6.75 15.10 2.61
C CYS A 60 -8.23 14.69 2.77
N GLY A 61 -8.70 14.45 3.99
CA GLY A 61 -10.07 14.05 4.29
C GLY A 61 -10.40 12.61 3.88
N ILE A 62 -9.39 11.78 3.61
CA ILE A 62 -9.57 10.37 3.16
C ILE A 62 -9.42 9.36 4.28
N LYS A 63 -9.08 9.78 5.50
CA LYS A 63 -8.91 8.88 6.64
C LYS A 63 -10.15 8.03 6.86
N CYS A 64 -9.98 6.72 6.83
CA CYS A 64 -11.01 5.71 7.08
C CYS A 64 -10.38 4.40 7.51
N SER A 65 -11.18 3.51 8.08
CA SER A 65 -10.76 2.15 8.44
C SER A 65 -11.96 1.24 8.58
N ASP A 66 -11.76 -0.05 8.40
CA ASP A 66 -12.71 -1.10 8.74
C ASP A 66 -12.03 -2.28 9.45
N GLU A 67 -12.86 -3.21 9.96
CA GLU A 67 -12.37 -4.39 10.70
C GLU A 67 -11.81 -5.48 9.78
N VAL A 68 -12.13 -5.44 8.48
CA VAL A 68 -11.79 -6.47 7.50
C VAL A 68 -10.44 -6.21 6.85
N SER A 69 -10.22 -4.98 6.41
CA SER A 69 -9.05 -4.61 5.60
C SER A 69 -8.17 -3.52 6.23
N GLY A 70 -8.51 -3.07 7.44
CA GLY A 70 -7.69 -2.14 8.20
C GLY A 70 -7.90 -0.67 7.83
N ALA A 71 -6.86 0.12 7.95
CA ALA A 71 -6.91 1.56 7.75
C ALA A 71 -6.35 1.97 6.38
N VAL A 72 -6.81 3.12 5.88
CA VAL A 72 -6.18 3.78 4.74
C VAL A 72 -4.73 4.11 5.05
N THR A 73 -3.86 3.92 4.08
CA THR A 73 -2.48 4.43 4.11
C THR A 73 -2.23 5.32 2.90
N THR A 74 -1.41 6.36 3.07
CA THR A 74 -1.06 7.26 1.99
C THR A 74 0.37 7.75 2.08
N VAL A 75 1.02 7.87 0.92
CA VAL A 75 2.39 8.35 0.77
C VAL A 75 2.49 9.31 -0.38
N LEU A 76 3.08 10.47 -0.14
CA LEU A 76 3.57 11.32 -1.22
C LEU A 76 4.87 10.71 -1.76
N SER A 77 4.79 10.02 -2.89
CA SER A 77 5.87 9.16 -3.39
C SER A 77 6.86 9.87 -4.29
N MET A 78 6.40 10.85 -5.07
CA MET A 78 7.24 11.62 -5.98
C MET A 78 6.83 13.10 -6.02
N ALA A 79 7.80 13.96 -6.34
CA ALA A 79 7.55 15.35 -6.71
C ALA A 79 8.55 15.78 -7.77
N GLU A 80 8.07 16.55 -8.73
CA GLU A 80 8.90 17.13 -9.78
C GLU A 80 8.38 18.50 -10.17
N ILE A 81 9.25 19.31 -10.77
CA ILE A 81 8.85 20.54 -11.42
C ILE A 81 8.70 20.27 -12.91
N SER A 82 7.46 20.29 -13.41
CA SER A 82 7.12 20.06 -14.79
C SER A 82 6.36 21.25 -15.35
N GLY A 83 6.85 21.82 -16.46
CA GLY A 83 6.22 23.00 -17.08
C GLY A 83 6.10 24.22 -16.17
N GLY A 84 7.02 24.38 -15.19
CA GLY A 84 7.00 25.47 -14.21
C GLY A 84 5.99 25.29 -13.08
N LYS A 85 5.43 24.09 -12.92
CA LYS A 85 4.51 23.71 -11.85
C LYS A 85 5.11 22.59 -11.03
N LEU A 86 4.84 22.60 -9.70
CA LEU A 86 5.11 21.47 -8.84
C LEU A 86 4.04 20.40 -9.07
N VAL A 87 4.47 19.20 -9.47
CA VAL A 87 3.64 18.02 -9.67
C VAL A 87 4.06 16.96 -8.67
N CYS A 88 3.09 16.43 -7.92
CA CYS A 88 3.32 15.43 -6.90
C CYS A 88 2.50 14.18 -7.19
N THR A 89 3.06 13.01 -6.93
CA THR A 89 2.35 11.72 -7.02
C THR A 89 2.11 11.17 -5.62
N GLN A 90 0.86 10.81 -5.36
CA GLN A 90 0.41 10.20 -4.11
C GLN A 90 0.01 8.74 -4.37
N ASP A 91 0.55 7.81 -3.57
CA ASP A 91 0.09 6.43 -3.50
C ASP A 91 -0.89 6.31 -2.32
N ILE A 92 -2.04 5.67 -2.57
CA ILE A 92 -3.10 5.51 -1.58
C ILE A 92 -3.55 4.06 -1.58
N ARG A 93 -3.56 3.45 -0.41
CA ARG A 93 -4.14 2.13 -0.17
C ARG A 93 -5.34 2.33 0.76
N PHE A 94 -6.51 1.91 0.33
CA PHE A 94 -7.74 2.17 1.08
C PHE A 94 -8.57 0.91 1.31
N PRO A 95 -9.30 0.85 2.43
CA PRO A 95 -10.06 -0.31 2.86
C PRO A 95 -11.34 -0.54 2.02
N VAL A 96 -11.92 -1.74 2.16
CA VAL A 96 -13.13 -2.15 1.41
C VAL A 96 -14.39 -1.32 1.76
N CYS A 97 -14.36 -0.55 2.82
CA CYS A 97 -15.45 0.39 3.14
C CYS A 97 -15.47 1.65 2.28
N GLU A 98 -14.47 1.84 1.40
CA GLU A 98 -14.38 2.98 0.50
C GLU A 98 -14.28 2.54 -0.97
N SER A 99 -14.40 3.50 -1.89
CA SER A 99 -14.30 3.29 -3.33
C SER A 99 -13.34 4.29 -3.97
N CYS A 100 -12.77 3.95 -5.13
CA CYS A 100 -11.96 4.87 -5.92
C CYS A 100 -12.64 6.22 -6.13
N LYS A 101 -13.92 6.21 -6.48
CA LYS A 101 -14.71 7.43 -6.68
C LYS A 101 -14.85 8.24 -5.39
N GLY A 102 -15.08 7.58 -4.26
CA GLY A 102 -15.20 8.24 -2.95
C GLY A 102 -13.90 8.91 -2.54
N ILE A 103 -12.79 8.18 -2.62
CA ILE A 103 -11.44 8.69 -2.33
C ILE A 103 -11.09 9.87 -3.25
N LEU A 104 -11.27 9.72 -4.58
CA LEU A 104 -10.96 10.77 -5.55
C LEU A 104 -11.76 12.05 -5.26
N SER A 105 -13.06 11.95 -5.00
CA SER A 105 -13.90 13.12 -4.70
C SER A 105 -13.44 13.88 -3.45
N LYS A 106 -12.99 13.16 -2.40
CA LYS A 106 -12.44 13.77 -1.19
C LYS A 106 -11.13 14.49 -1.49
N LEU A 107 -10.23 13.85 -2.26
CA LEU A 107 -8.95 14.44 -2.68
C LEU A 107 -9.14 15.68 -3.54
N GLU A 108 -10.03 15.65 -4.53
CA GLU A 108 -10.33 16.80 -5.38
C GLU A 108 -10.83 17.99 -4.56
N ASN A 109 -11.69 17.73 -3.56
CA ASN A 109 -12.18 18.77 -2.67
C ASN A 109 -11.07 19.37 -1.80
N ALA A 110 -10.21 18.52 -1.21
CA ALA A 110 -9.07 18.97 -0.39
C ALA A 110 -8.05 19.75 -1.24
N ALA A 111 -7.69 19.24 -2.42
CA ALA A 111 -6.79 19.91 -3.35
C ALA A 111 -7.32 21.27 -3.80
N LYS A 112 -8.59 21.35 -4.17
CA LYS A 112 -9.26 22.60 -4.55
C LYS A 112 -9.23 23.63 -3.44
N ALA A 113 -9.36 23.22 -2.19
CA ALA A 113 -9.34 24.13 -1.04
C ALA A 113 -8.00 24.88 -0.88
N VAL A 114 -6.90 24.28 -1.37
CA VAL A 114 -5.55 24.88 -1.35
C VAL A 114 -5.08 25.35 -2.74
N GLY A 115 -5.97 25.40 -3.74
CA GLY A 115 -5.65 25.88 -5.09
C GLY A 115 -4.87 24.90 -5.97
N VAL A 116 -4.91 23.61 -5.65
CA VAL A 116 -4.27 22.52 -6.41
C VAL A 116 -5.33 21.67 -7.12
N SER A 117 -4.98 21.00 -8.21
CA SER A 117 -5.82 19.98 -8.85
C SER A 117 -5.30 18.58 -8.52
N ALA A 118 -6.22 17.61 -8.46
CA ALA A 118 -5.90 16.19 -8.33
C ALA A 118 -6.48 15.43 -9.54
N GLU A 119 -5.71 14.52 -10.08
CA GLU A 119 -6.11 13.67 -11.21
C GLU A 119 -5.65 12.23 -10.94
N PRO A 120 -6.47 11.21 -11.23
CA PRO A 120 -6.07 9.83 -11.07
C PRO A 120 -5.09 9.40 -12.16
N ILE A 121 -4.00 8.72 -11.80
CA ILE A 121 -3.07 8.09 -12.73
C ILE A 121 -3.48 6.63 -12.95
N MET A 122 -3.78 5.94 -11.86
CA MET A 122 -4.21 4.54 -11.84
C MET A 122 -5.22 4.34 -10.72
N GLN A 123 -6.22 3.51 -10.96
CA GLN A 123 -7.25 3.20 -9.98
C GLN A 123 -7.53 1.70 -9.98
N SER A 124 -7.69 1.13 -8.79
CA SER A 124 -8.14 -0.24 -8.58
C SER A 124 -9.03 -0.26 -7.34
N GLU A 125 -10.22 -0.82 -7.47
CA GLU A 125 -11.08 -1.02 -6.31
C GLU A 125 -10.48 -2.06 -5.36
N PRO A 126 -10.75 -1.99 -4.05
CA PRO A 126 -10.31 -3.02 -3.12
C PRO A 126 -10.87 -4.38 -3.50
N HIS A 127 -10.06 -5.42 -3.40
CA HIS A 127 -10.44 -6.79 -3.63
C HIS A 127 -10.65 -7.52 -2.31
N HIS A 128 -11.79 -8.19 -2.14
CA HIS A 128 -12.11 -8.92 -0.91
C HIS A 128 -12.91 -10.17 -1.21
N VAL A 129 -12.50 -11.29 -0.63
CA VAL A 129 -13.27 -12.55 -0.59
C VAL A 129 -13.53 -12.91 0.86
N SER A 130 -14.78 -13.25 1.17
CA SER A 130 -15.16 -13.58 2.54
C SER A 130 -14.39 -14.77 3.10
N ALA A 131 -13.86 -14.62 4.31
CA ALA A 131 -13.25 -15.71 5.07
C ALA A 131 -14.22 -16.88 5.32
N GLU A 132 -15.53 -16.63 5.28
CA GLU A 132 -16.57 -17.61 5.48
C GLU A 132 -16.90 -18.41 4.21
N SER A 133 -16.33 -18.05 3.05
CA SER A 133 -16.52 -18.81 1.82
C SER A 133 -15.93 -20.22 1.91
N ASP A 134 -16.58 -21.20 1.29
CA ASP A 134 -16.07 -22.58 1.28
C ASP A 134 -14.70 -22.68 0.62
N PHE A 135 -14.42 -21.81 -0.35
CA PHE A 135 -13.13 -21.72 -1.02
C PHE A 135 -12.02 -21.34 -0.06
N VAL A 136 -12.20 -20.25 0.71
CA VAL A 136 -11.19 -19.79 1.69
C VAL A 136 -11.03 -20.82 2.81
N LYS A 137 -12.14 -21.37 3.33
CA LYS A 137 -12.09 -22.42 4.36
C LYS A 137 -11.33 -23.67 3.89
N THR A 138 -11.52 -24.07 2.64
CA THR A 138 -10.78 -25.21 2.07
C THR A 138 -9.27 -24.91 2.05
N LEU A 139 -8.85 -23.72 1.63
CA LEU A 139 -7.44 -23.34 1.61
C LEU A 139 -6.83 -23.29 3.02
N LEU A 140 -7.55 -22.71 3.99
CA LEU A 140 -7.11 -22.68 5.38
C LEU A 140 -6.96 -24.09 5.98
N ASN A 141 -7.93 -24.98 5.73
CA ASN A 141 -7.85 -26.37 6.17
C ASN A 141 -6.65 -27.11 5.55
N VAL A 142 -6.35 -26.86 4.28
CA VAL A 142 -5.17 -27.44 3.63
C VAL A 142 -3.89 -26.92 4.29
N TYR A 143 -3.78 -25.61 4.52
CA TYR A 143 -2.65 -25.03 5.22
C TYR A 143 -2.44 -25.67 6.59
N GLU A 144 -3.50 -25.75 7.41
CA GLU A 144 -3.46 -26.34 8.74
C GLU A 144 -3.07 -27.84 8.72
N SER A 145 -3.57 -28.58 7.71
CA SER A 145 -3.27 -30.02 7.60
C SER A 145 -1.83 -30.32 7.26
N VAL A 146 -1.18 -29.44 6.50
CA VAL A 146 0.20 -29.59 6.05
C VAL A 146 1.19 -29.00 7.04
N THR A 147 0.91 -27.84 7.59
CA THR A 147 1.84 -27.12 8.49
C THR A 147 1.67 -27.50 9.96
N GLY A 148 0.47 -27.93 10.36
CA GLY A 148 0.10 -28.09 11.78
C GLY A 148 -0.16 -26.75 12.50
N GLU A 149 -0.03 -25.63 11.79
CA GLU A 149 -0.27 -24.28 12.33
C GLU A 149 -1.68 -23.81 11.96
N LYS A 150 -2.27 -22.95 12.79
CA LYS A 150 -3.60 -22.40 12.53
C LYS A 150 -3.54 -21.45 11.32
N GLY A 151 -4.41 -21.68 10.34
CA GLY A 151 -4.60 -20.79 9.20
C GLY A 151 -5.50 -19.61 9.54
N GLU A 152 -5.07 -18.41 9.21
CA GLU A 152 -5.86 -17.19 9.39
C GLU A 152 -5.89 -16.37 8.09
N PRO A 153 -7.08 -15.90 7.65
CA PRO A 153 -7.16 -14.99 6.52
C PRO A 153 -6.56 -13.64 6.92
N ILE A 154 -5.76 -13.08 6.02
CA ILE A 154 -5.14 -11.76 6.24
C ILE A 154 -5.52 -10.81 5.11
N ALA A 155 -5.56 -9.52 5.42
CA ALA A 155 -5.65 -8.45 4.44
C ALA A 155 -4.29 -7.79 4.29
N ILE A 156 -3.90 -7.49 3.05
CA ILE A 156 -2.66 -6.80 2.74
C ILE A 156 -2.93 -5.56 1.90
N GLY A 157 -2.16 -4.50 2.10
CA GLY A 157 -2.23 -3.28 1.30
C GLY A 157 -1.51 -3.36 -0.04
N GLY A 158 -1.03 -4.55 -0.43
CA GLY A 158 -0.36 -4.80 -1.71
C GLY A 158 -1.32 -5.28 -2.79
N GLY A 159 -1.03 -4.93 -4.06
CA GLY A 159 -1.73 -5.50 -5.21
C GLY A 159 -1.13 -6.85 -5.61
N THR A 160 -1.99 -7.78 -6.02
CA THR A 160 -1.59 -9.09 -6.56
C THR A 160 -2.42 -9.40 -7.80
N TYR A 161 -2.06 -10.44 -8.55
CA TYR A 161 -2.80 -10.88 -9.74
C TYR A 161 -4.27 -11.26 -9.46
N VAL A 162 -4.62 -11.53 -8.20
CA VAL A 162 -6.01 -11.88 -7.84
C VAL A 162 -6.99 -10.73 -8.00
N HIS A 163 -6.53 -9.47 -8.08
CA HIS A 163 -7.38 -8.32 -8.39
C HIS A 163 -8.05 -8.42 -9.77
N GLU A 164 -7.44 -9.19 -10.71
CA GLU A 164 -7.97 -9.44 -12.05
C GLU A 164 -8.86 -10.71 -12.10
N THR A 165 -9.07 -11.38 -10.95
CA THR A 165 -9.78 -12.65 -10.88
C THR A 165 -10.98 -12.52 -9.94
N GLU A 166 -12.18 -12.74 -10.47
CA GLU A 166 -13.39 -12.77 -9.65
C GLU A 166 -13.32 -13.89 -8.60
N ASN A 167 -13.55 -13.55 -7.34
CA ASN A 167 -13.49 -14.45 -6.18
C ASN A 167 -12.13 -15.15 -5.95
N GLY A 168 -11.05 -14.70 -6.58
CA GLY A 168 -9.71 -15.20 -6.32
C GLY A 168 -9.15 -14.71 -4.98
N VAL A 169 -8.24 -15.49 -4.39
CA VAL A 169 -7.46 -15.07 -3.22
C VAL A 169 -5.97 -15.35 -3.45
N ALA A 170 -5.11 -14.50 -2.91
CA ALA A 170 -3.69 -14.83 -2.81
C ALA A 170 -3.51 -15.89 -1.72
N PHE A 171 -2.72 -16.91 -1.99
CA PHE A 171 -2.50 -18.03 -1.08
C PHE A 171 -1.05 -18.50 -1.15
N GLY A 172 -0.36 -18.38 -0.04
CA GLY A 172 1.00 -18.88 0.09
C GLY A 172 2.08 -17.94 -0.41
N ALA A 173 3.17 -18.50 -0.72
CA ALA A 173 4.56 -18.27 -0.95
C ALA A 173 5.33 -17.88 0.31
N GLU A 174 4.89 -16.97 1.14
CA GLU A 174 5.56 -16.51 2.35
C GLU A 174 4.87 -17.08 3.61
N PHE A 175 5.67 -17.53 4.57
CA PHE A 175 5.18 -18.00 5.86
C PHE A 175 5.38 -16.93 6.94
N PRO A 176 4.55 -16.92 7.99
CA PRO A 176 4.70 -15.99 9.09
C PRO A 176 6.12 -16.04 9.69
N GLY A 177 6.80 -14.89 9.70
CA GLY A 177 8.17 -14.77 10.22
C GLY A 177 9.28 -15.13 9.24
N ASP A 178 8.98 -15.46 7.99
CA ASP A 178 10.00 -15.58 6.95
C ASP A 178 10.58 -14.21 6.60
N GLU A 179 11.91 -14.18 6.50
CA GLU A 179 12.66 -13.07 5.92
C GLU A 179 13.03 -13.48 4.49
N ASN A 180 12.74 -12.65 3.52
CA ASN A 180 12.95 -12.94 2.09
C ASN A 180 13.47 -11.77 1.27
N ASN A 181 13.67 -10.60 1.89
CA ASN A 181 14.06 -9.35 1.22
C ASN A 181 13.09 -8.95 0.08
N MET A 182 11.80 -9.20 0.24
CA MET A 182 10.77 -8.91 -0.78
C MET A 182 10.95 -7.50 -1.38
N HIS A 183 11.03 -7.43 -2.71
CA HIS A 183 11.33 -6.22 -3.51
C HIS A 183 12.70 -5.58 -3.24
N GLY A 184 13.57 -6.25 -2.50
CA GLY A 184 14.93 -5.81 -2.20
C GLY A 184 16.00 -6.47 -3.06
N ALA A 185 17.26 -6.10 -2.82
CA ALA A 185 18.39 -6.81 -3.40
C ALA A 185 18.50 -8.20 -2.77
N ASP A 186 18.88 -9.18 -3.61
CA ASP A 186 19.06 -10.57 -3.16
C ASP A 186 17.79 -11.18 -2.54
N GLU A 187 16.62 -10.87 -3.10
CA GLU A 187 15.35 -11.52 -2.73
C GLU A 187 15.48 -13.05 -2.86
N PHE A 188 15.00 -13.77 -1.86
CA PHE A 188 15.18 -15.21 -1.78
C PHE A 188 13.97 -15.91 -1.16
N ILE A 189 13.86 -17.22 -1.37
CA ILE A 189 13.00 -18.13 -0.63
C ILE A 189 13.85 -19.23 -0.02
N LYS A 190 13.53 -19.65 1.21
CA LYS A 190 14.16 -20.82 1.83
C LYS A 190 13.73 -22.09 1.08
N GLU A 191 14.67 -23.03 0.90
CA GLU A 191 14.36 -24.31 0.23
C GLU A 191 13.22 -25.08 0.96
N GLU A 192 13.24 -25.04 2.30
CA GLU A 192 12.19 -25.68 3.11
C GLU A 192 10.81 -25.04 2.86
N SER A 193 10.73 -23.71 2.80
CA SER A 193 9.50 -22.97 2.50
C SER A 193 9.01 -23.25 1.07
N LEU A 194 9.94 -23.39 0.10
CA LEU A 194 9.59 -23.74 -1.29
C LEU A 194 8.98 -25.13 -1.38
N LEU A 195 9.58 -26.13 -0.71
CA LEU A 195 9.07 -27.49 -0.70
C LEU A 195 7.72 -27.61 0.02
N LEU A 196 7.58 -26.90 1.15
CA LEU A 196 6.32 -26.86 1.89
C LEU A 196 5.20 -26.20 1.07
N ASN A 197 5.50 -25.12 0.34
CA ASN A 197 4.56 -24.50 -0.60
C ASN A 197 4.13 -25.49 -1.70
N ALA A 198 5.05 -26.27 -2.26
CA ALA A 198 4.71 -27.28 -3.28
C ALA A 198 3.74 -28.33 -2.73
N GLU A 199 3.90 -28.75 -1.48
CA GLU A 199 3.00 -29.68 -0.80
C GLU A 199 1.62 -29.05 -0.56
N ILE A 200 1.58 -27.81 -0.03
CA ILE A 200 0.34 -27.06 0.21
C ILE A 200 -0.44 -26.87 -1.09
N TYR A 201 0.20 -26.41 -2.16
CA TYR A 201 -0.48 -26.20 -3.45
C TYR A 201 -0.98 -27.52 -4.06
N THR A 202 -0.21 -28.60 -3.93
CA THR A 202 -0.66 -29.92 -4.39
C THR A 202 -1.94 -30.34 -3.66
N ASN A 203 -1.96 -30.23 -2.34
CA ASN A 203 -3.14 -30.58 -1.55
C ASN A 203 -4.32 -29.64 -1.81
N ALA A 204 -4.06 -28.33 -2.03
CA ALA A 204 -5.11 -27.37 -2.40
C ALA A 204 -5.77 -27.73 -3.75
N ILE A 205 -4.97 -28.09 -4.76
CA ILE A 205 -5.50 -28.54 -6.06
C ILE A 205 -6.33 -29.82 -5.90
N ILE A 206 -5.87 -30.78 -5.11
CA ILE A 206 -6.61 -32.01 -4.85
C ILE A 206 -7.94 -31.70 -4.15
N ALA A 207 -7.93 -30.85 -3.12
CA ALA A 207 -9.12 -30.51 -2.35
C ALA A 207 -10.15 -29.72 -3.18
N LEU A 208 -9.69 -28.83 -4.08
CA LEU A 208 -10.58 -27.98 -4.87
C LEU A 208 -11.04 -28.61 -6.19
N CYS A 209 -10.21 -29.47 -6.80
CA CYS A 209 -10.46 -30.05 -8.12
C CYS A 209 -10.63 -31.56 -8.10
N GLY A 210 -10.39 -32.23 -6.97
CA GLY A 210 -10.62 -33.66 -6.80
C GLY A 210 -12.10 -33.98 -6.95
N LYS A 211 -12.43 -35.05 -7.68
CA LYS A 211 -13.79 -35.58 -7.71
C LYS A 211 -14.01 -36.30 -6.39
N GLU A 212 -15.11 -35.98 -5.70
CA GLU A 212 -15.65 -36.90 -4.70
C GLU A 212 -16.03 -38.24 -5.45
N GLU A 213 -15.37 -39.34 -5.13
CA GLU A 213 -15.75 -40.65 -5.57
C GLU A 213 -16.91 -41.21 -4.73
#